data_d7976869e4e7a7b26412b8f0bdc6ac4b
#
_entry.id   d7976869e4e7a7b26412b8f0bdc6ac4b
#
_cell.length_a   1.000
_cell.length_b   1.000
_cell.length_c   1.000
_cell.angle_alpha   90.00
_cell.angle_beta   90.00
_cell.angle_gamma   90.00
#
_symmetry.space_group_name_H-M   'P 1'
#
loop_
_entity.id
_entity.type
_entity.pdbx_description
1 polymer ?
#
loop_
_entity_poly.entity_id
_entity_poly.type
_entity_poly.pdbx_seq_one_letter_code
_entity_poly.pdbx_strand_id
1 'polypeptide(L)'
;MPILLILPGSRKPEIDKLLRIYLETVEVFNIYKKFSVVLPIKNELANYVKDVIEKQNISYDVTILDSEVAKYESFAVADYAIATSGTVALELSYFDIAYLVTYKFNYLSYVIIKSLAQAKFANLINIINDQENIPELIKSKCTVNNIGKTFN
;
A
#
# COMPACT_ATOMS: atom_id res chain seq x y z
N MET A 1 12.46 16.04 0.46
CA MET A 1 12.23 14.84 1.28
C MET A 1 11.64 13.78 0.35
N PRO A 2 12.13 12.56 0.33
CA PRO A 2 11.59 11.52 -0.54
C PRO A 2 10.11 11.25 -0.24
N ILE A 3 9.38 10.73 -1.22
CA ILE A 3 7.94 10.54 -1.14
C ILE A 3 7.63 9.06 -0.95
N LEU A 4 6.84 8.76 0.09
CA LEU A 4 6.25 7.46 0.34
C LEU A 4 4.78 7.47 -0.04
N LEU A 5 4.41 6.68 -1.02
CA LEU A 5 3.01 6.42 -1.35
C LEU A 5 2.43 5.34 -0.43
N ILE A 6 1.23 5.57 0.07
CA ILE A 6 0.44 4.55 0.76
C ILE A 6 -0.84 4.26 -0.04
N LEU A 7 -0.99 3.02 -0.49
CA LEU A 7 -2.01 2.59 -1.44
C LEU A 7 -2.83 1.42 -0.85
N PRO A 8 -3.77 1.72 0.07
CA PRO A 8 -4.46 0.71 0.88
C PRO A 8 -5.56 -0.06 0.11
N GLY A 9 -5.73 0.23 -1.18
CA GLY A 9 -6.75 -0.37 -2.02
C GLY A 9 -7.86 0.60 -2.43
N SER A 10 -8.81 0.07 -3.19
CA SER A 10 -9.92 0.83 -3.79
C SER A 10 -11.29 0.52 -3.19
N ARG A 11 -11.36 -0.28 -2.14
CA ARG A 11 -12.59 -0.72 -1.48
C ARG A 11 -12.55 -0.44 0.02
N LYS A 12 -13.66 0.02 0.59
CA LYS A 12 -13.75 0.32 2.03
C LYS A 12 -13.23 -0.77 2.94
N PRO A 13 -13.57 -2.07 2.76
CA PRO A 13 -13.04 -3.14 3.64
C PRO A 13 -11.52 -3.33 3.56
N GLU A 14 -10.90 -3.02 2.42
CA GLU A 14 -9.44 -3.04 2.27
C GLU A 14 -8.83 -1.86 3.02
N ILE A 15 -9.38 -0.66 2.79
CA ILE A 15 -8.96 0.58 3.44
C ILE A 15 -9.03 0.45 4.96
N ASP A 16 -10.14 -0.04 5.51
CA ASP A 16 -10.33 -0.23 6.96
C ASP A 16 -9.23 -1.07 7.61
N LYS A 17 -8.76 -2.08 6.90
CA LYS A 17 -7.75 -2.99 7.44
C LYS A 17 -6.33 -2.52 7.19
N LEU A 18 -6.04 -2.13 5.95
CA LEU A 18 -4.67 -1.87 5.52
C LEU A 18 -4.22 -0.44 5.87
N LEU A 19 -5.09 0.56 5.69
CA LEU A 19 -4.71 1.94 5.97
C LEU A 19 -4.27 2.12 7.42
N ARG A 20 -4.99 1.54 8.37
CA ARG A 20 -4.60 1.60 9.80
C ARG A 20 -3.22 1.00 10.04
N ILE A 21 -2.94 -0.17 9.46
CA ILE A 21 -1.64 -0.83 9.58
C ILE A 21 -0.53 0.04 8.98
N TYR A 22 -0.78 0.67 7.82
CA TYR A 22 0.21 1.53 7.18
C TYR A 22 0.50 2.79 8.00
N LEU A 23 -0.55 3.48 8.47
CA LEU A 23 -0.42 4.67 9.30
C LEU A 23 0.34 4.35 10.60
N GLU A 24 -0.04 3.28 11.28
CA GLU A 24 0.64 2.82 12.49
C GLU A 24 2.10 2.44 12.22
N THR A 25 2.39 1.81 11.08
CA THR A 25 3.76 1.49 10.68
C THR A 25 4.60 2.75 10.52
N VAL A 26 4.08 3.74 9.81
CA VAL A 26 4.76 5.03 9.58
C VAL A 26 5.04 5.73 10.90
N GLU A 27 4.10 5.70 11.85
CA GLU A 27 4.25 6.29 13.19
C GLU A 27 5.30 5.54 14.02
N VAL A 28 5.12 4.24 14.23
CA VAL A 28 5.97 3.42 15.13
C VAL A 28 7.43 3.39 14.68
N PHE A 29 7.68 3.32 13.38
CA PHE A 29 9.03 3.29 12.82
C PHE A 29 9.58 4.69 12.49
N ASN A 30 8.86 5.76 12.83
CA ASN A 30 9.23 7.15 12.55
C ASN A 30 9.56 7.40 11.06
N ILE A 31 8.89 6.71 10.16
CA ILE A 31 9.14 6.79 8.71
C ILE A 31 8.85 8.21 8.21
N TYR A 32 7.84 8.89 8.75
CA TYR A 32 7.47 10.27 8.46
C TYR A 32 8.59 11.30 8.67
N LYS A 33 9.61 10.97 9.48
CA LYS A 33 10.79 11.84 9.65
C LYS A 33 11.72 11.82 8.45
N LYS A 34 11.63 10.77 7.63
CA LYS A 34 12.45 10.56 6.44
C LYS A 34 11.68 10.79 5.14
N PHE A 35 10.35 10.66 5.17
CA PHE A 35 9.49 10.66 3.98
C PHE A 35 8.30 11.60 4.15
N SER A 36 7.90 12.26 3.05
CA SER A 36 6.57 12.85 2.90
C SER A 36 5.57 11.74 2.58
N VAL A 37 4.51 11.63 3.36
CA VAL A 37 3.50 10.56 3.20
C VAL A 37 2.37 11.06 2.31
N VAL A 38 2.14 10.37 1.20
CA VAL A 38 1.14 10.74 0.19
C VAL A 38 0.19 9.55 -0.04
N LEU A 39 -1.10 9.84 -0.08
CA LEU A 39 -2.16 8.86 -0.26
C LEU A 39 -3.03 9.22 -1.46
N PRO A 40 -2.74 8.68 -2.66
CA PRO A 40 -3.63 8.77 -3.79
C PRO A 40 -4.85 7.87 -3.59
N ILE A 41 -6.05 8.41 -3.77
CA ILE A 41 -7.31 7.67 -3.61
C ILE A 41 -8.35 8.20 -4.61
N LYS A 42 -9.35 7.39 -4.91
CA LYS A 42 -10.48 7.84 -5.72
C LYS A 42 -11.28 8.91 -4.99
N ASN A 43 -11.78 9.92 -5.72
CA ASN A 43 -12.52 11.05 -5.16
C ASN A 43 -13.69 10.60 -4.25
N GLU A 44 -14.44 9.59 -4.68
CA GLU A 44 -15.58 9.09 -3.90
C GLU A 44 -15.20 8.47 -2.54
N LEU A 45 -13.92 8.14 -2.34
CA LEU A 45 -13.39 7.59 -1.09
C LEU A 45 -12.61 8.61 -0.26
N ALA A 46 -12.36 9.80 -0.77
CA ALA A 46 -11.49 10.79 -0.12
C ALA A 46 -12.00 11.18 1.28
N ASN A 47 -13.28 11.49 1.42
CA ASN A 47 -13.87 11.83 2.71
C ASN A 47 -13.82 10.67 3.69
N TYR A 48 -14.09 9.45 3.20
CA TYR A 48 -14.01 8.25 4.02
C TYR A 48 -12.59 8.00 4.55
N VAL A 49 -11.58 8.20 3.71
CA VAL A 49 -10.18 8.08 4.09
C VAL A 49 -9.77 9.14 5.10
N LYS A 50 -10.22 10.40 4.93
CA LYS A 50 -10.01 11.48 5.92
C LYS A 50 -10.55 11.08 7.29
N ASP A 51 -11.78 10.58 7.36
CA ASP A 51 -12.40 10.12 8.61
C ASP A 51 -11.60 8.98 9.26
N VAL A 52 -11.05 8.08 8.46
CA VAL A 52 -10.20 6.98 8.99
C VAL A 52 -8.88 7.54 9.57
N ILE A 53 -8.24 8.49 8.87
CA ILE A 53 -6.98 9.11 9.32
C ILE A 53 -7.20 9.90 10.61
N GLU A 54 -8.24 10.73 10.67
CA GLU A 54 -8.56 11.56 11.86
C GLU A 54 -8.80 10.72 13.13
N LYS A 55 -9.32 9.50 12.95
CA LYS A 55 -9.51 8.56 14.07
C LYS A 55 -8.22 7.86 14.52
N GLN A 56 -7.14 7.98 13.75
CA GLN A 56 -5.83 7.49 14.14
C GLN A 56 -5.07 8.60 14.87
N ASN A 57 -4.47 8.26 15.99
CA ASN A 57 -3.64 9.20 16.74
C ASN A 57 -2.22 9.21 16.14
N ILE A 58 -2.06 9.83 14.97
CA ILE A 58 -0.77 9.98 14.28
C ILE A 58 -0.22 11.38 14.50
N SER A 59 1.11 11.49 14.54
CA SER A 59 1.84 12.75 14.80
C SER A 59 2.37 13.44 13.55
N TYR A 60 1.95 12.98 12.37
CA TYR A 60 2.40 13.48 11.07
C TYR A 60 1.23 13.71 10.10
N ASP A 61 1.50 14.51 9.08
CA ASP A 61 0.53 14.82 8.04
C ASP A 61 0.54 13.77 6.92
N VAL A 62 -0.66 13.50 6.38
CA VAL A 62 -0.86 12.66 5.19
C VAL A 62 -1.48 13.52 4.09
N THR A 63 -0.78 13.68 2.98
CA THR A 63 -1.31 14.38 1.80
C THR A 63 -2.23 13.46 1.01
N ILE A 64 -3.52 13.77 1.00
CA ILE A 64 -4.51 13.01 0.22
C ILE A 64 -4.65 13.62 -1.16
N LEU A 65 -4.54 12.78 -2.20
CA LEU A 65 -4.74 13.15 -3.60
C LEU A 65 -5.94 12.40 -4.16
N ASP A 66 -6.99 13.11 -4.55
CA ASP A 66 -8.29 12.55 -4.90
C ASP A 66 -8.62 12.63 -6.41
N SER A 67 -7.66 12.97 -7.23
CA SER A 67 -7.80 12.98 -8.69
C SER A 67 -6.84 11.99 -9.36
N GLU A 68 -7.24 11.48 -10.53
CA GLU A 68 -6.41 10.55 -11.29
C GLU A 68 -5.14 11.22 -11.82
N VAL A 69 -5.23 12.48 -12.21
CA VAL A 69 -4.07 13.28 -12.63
C VAL A 69 -3.07 13.39 -11.48
N ALA A 70 -3.51 13.83 -10.30
CA ALA A 70 -2.64 13.97 -9.14
C ALA A 70 -2.05 12.62 -8.69
N LYS A 71 -2.78 11.52 -8.85
CA LYS A 71 -2.25 10.16 -8.63
C LYS A 71 -1.02 9.90 -9.51
N TYR A 72 -1.14 10.08 -10.82
CA TYR A 72 -0.02 9.80 -11.73
C TYR A 72 1.12 10.81 -11.60
N GLU A 73 0.84 12.06 -11.29
CA GLU A 73 1.86 13.05 -10.92
C GLU A 73 2.63 12.61 -9.68
N SER A 74 1.94 12.09 -8.66
CA SER A 74 2.61 11.56 -7.46
C SER A 74 3.46 10.32 -7.75
N PHE A 75 3.04 9.44 -8.67
CA PHE A 75 3.83 8.29 -9.09
C PHE A 75 5.11 8.71 -9.82
N ALA A 76 5.05 9.76 -10.63
CA ALA A 76 6.22 10.26 -11.37
C ALA A 76 7.34 10.80 -10.47
N VAL A 77 7.04 11.12 -9.19
CA VAL A 77 8.00 11.73 -8.25
C VAL A 77 8.18 10.91 -6.97
N ALA A 78 7.52 9.76 -6.85
CA ALA A 78 7.60 8.91 -5.66
C ALA A 78 8.86 8.06 -5.66
N ASP A 79 9.42 7.84 -4.48
CA ASP A 79 10.59 7.01 -4.27
C ASP A 79 10.20 5.60 -3.79
N TYR A 80 9.16 5.52 -2.95
CA TYR A 80 8.73 4.25 -2.32
C TYR A 80 7.21 4.15 -2.25
N ALA A 81 6.72 2.90 -2.19
CA ALA A 81 5.29 2.66 -1.95
C ALA A 81 5.03 1.45 -1.04
N ILE A 82 3.98 1.57 -0.24
CA ILE A 82 3.32 0.44 0.43
C ILE A 82 1.98 0.25 -0.27
N ALA A 83 1.80 -0.87 -0.93
CA ALA A 83 0.61 -1.11 -1.75
C ALA A 83 -0.10 -2.40 -1.37
N THR A 84 -1.42 -2.42 -1.53
CA THR A 84 -2.15 -3.69 -1.55
C THR A 84 -1.89 -4.44 -2.85
N SER A 85 -2.07 -5.76 -2.83
CA SER A 85 -1.98 -6.58 -4.04
C SER A 85 -3.05 -6.16 -5.07
N GLY A 86 -2.67 -6.12 -6.35
CA GLY A 86 -3.57 -5.79 -7.45
C GLY A 86 -2.85 -5.14 -8.63
N THR A 87 -3.63 -4.54 -9.52
CA THR A 87 -3.12 -3.88 -10.74
C THR A 87 -2.19 -2.70 -10.46
N VAL A 88 -2.31 -2.06 -9.31
CA VAL A 88 -1.44 -0.95 -8.89
C VAL A 88 0.04 -1.35 -8.86
N ALA A 89 0.34 -2.61 -8.62
CA ALA A 89 1.70 -3.12 -8.65
C ALA A 89 2.36 -2.97 -10.03
N LEU A 90 1.59 -3.15 -11.12
CA LEU A 90 2.08 -2.94 -12.48
C LEU A 90 2.32 -1.45 -12.76
N GLU A 91 1.43 -0.58 -12.27
CA GLU A 91 1.60 0.87 -12.37
C GLU A 91 2.87 1.32 -11.65
N LEU A 92 3.10 0.86 -10.41
CA LEU A 92 4.30 1.18 -9.63
C LEU A 92 5.58 0.71 -10.33
N SER A 93 5.56 -0.49 -10.90
CA SER A 93 6.70 -1.02 -11.69
C SER A 93 6.94 -0.22 -12.96
N TYR A 94 5.89 0.27 -13.63
CA TYR A 94 6.02 1.13 -14.81
C TYR A 94 6.73 2.45 -14.50
N PHE A 95 6.47 3.02 -13.32
CA PHE A 95 7.13 4.25 -12.84
C PHE A 95 8.46 4.01 -12.14
N ASP A 96 8.97 2.77 -12.11
CA ASP A 96 10.22 2.38 -11.46
C ASP A 96 10.28 2.73 -9.96
N ILE A 97 9.12 2.67 -9.28
CA ILE A 97 9.01 2.96 -7.84
C ILE A 97 9.37 1.70 -7.06
N ALA A 98 10.25 1.81 -6.07
CA ALA A 98 10.50 0.73 -5.13
C ALA A 98 9.27 0.51 -4.23
N TYR A 99 8.74 -0.71 -4.14
CA TYR A 99 7.53 -0.95 -3.35
C TYR A 99 7.51 -2.33 -2.69
N LEU A 100 6.66 -2.46 -1.70
CA LEU A 100 6.27 -3.74 -1.13
C LEU A 100 4.76 -3.95 -1.29
N VAL A 101 4.37 -5.20 -1.40
CA VAL A 101 2.97 -5.58 -1.52
C VAL A 101 2.50 -6.20 -0.20
N THR A 102 1.35 -5.74 0.24
CA THR A 102 0.66 -6.33 1.40
C THR A 102 -0.71 -6.85 1.00
N TYR A 103 -1.17 -7.84 1.71
CA TYR A 103 -2.54 -8.31 1.56
C TYR A 103 -3.06 -8.97 2.83
N LYS A 104 -4.23 -8.52 3.28
CA LYS A 104 -4.91 -9.09 4.44
C LYS A 104 -6.30 -9.54 4.01
N PHE A 105 -6.50 -10.84 3.95
CA PHE A 105 -7.71 -11.44 3.38
C PHE A 105 -9.02 -10.94 3.97
N ASN A 106 -9.98 -10.70 3.07
CA ASN A 106 -11.41 -10.74 3.28
C ASN A 106 -12.07 -11.80 2.41
N TYR A 107 -13.28 -12.19 2.78
CA TYR A 107 -14.08 -13.26 2.21
C TYR A 107 -14.24 -13.24 0.67
N LEU A 108 -14.13 -12.06 0.02
CA LEU A 108 -14.19 -11.93 -1.45
C LEU A 108 -12.94 -12.47 -2.17
N SER A 109 -11.87 -12.67 -1.44
CA SER A 109 -10.61 -13.19 -1.97
C SER A 109 -10.62 -14.70 -2.17
N TYR A 110 -11.67 -15.40 -1.77
CA TYR A 110 -11.74 -16.87 -1.92
C TYR A 110 -11.64 -17.32 -3.39
N VAL A 111 -12.21 -16.57 -4.32
CA VAL A 111 -12.12 -16.87 -5.75
C VAL A 111 -10.71 -16.61 -6.30
N ILE A 112 -10.08 -15.50 -5.86
CA ILE A 112 -8.70 -15.19 -6.20
C ILE A 112 -7.75 -16.17 -5.52
N ILE A 113 -8.01 -16.54 -4.27
CA ILE A 113 -7.23 -17.53 -3.52
C ILE A 113 -7.30 -18.90 -4.18
N LYS A 114 -8.44 -19.31 -4.71
CA LYS A 114 -8.58 -20.62 -5.36
C LYS A 114 -7.79 -20.70 -6.67
N SER A 115 -7.67 -19.59 -7.39
CA SER A 115 -6.78 -19.50 -8.57
C SER A 115 -5.31 -19.29 -8.19
N LEU A 116 -5.03 -18.64 -7.04
CA LEU A 116 -3.69 -18.42 -6.50
C LEU A 116 -3.23 -19.53 -5.53
N ALA A 117 -4.09 -20.47 -5.14
CA ALA A 117 -3.72 -21.58 -4.25
C ALA A 117 -2.61 -22.48 -4.82
N GLN A 118 -2.37 -22.40 -6.13
CA GLN A 118 -1.25 -23.02 -6.83
C GLN A 118 -0.11 -22.04 -7.13
N ALA A 119 -0.31 -20.74 -6.95
CA ALA A 119 0.71 -19.74 -7.22
C ALA A 119 1.58 -19.52 -5.97
N LYS A 120 2.89 -19.58 -6.17
CA LYS A 120 3.91 -19.33 -5.15
C LYS A 120 3.92 -17.86 -4.67
N PHE A 121 3.48 -16.95 -5.52
CA PHE A 121 3.47 -15.50 -5.32
C PHE A 121 2.08 -14.90 -5.57
N ALA A 122 1.79 -13.77 -4.93
CA ALA A 122 0.56 -12.99 -5.15
C ALA A 122 0.77 -11.76 -6.06
N ASN A 123 1.99 -11.25 -6.15
CA ASN A 123 2.36 -10.14 -7.04
C ASN A 123 2.62 -10.68 -8.45
N LEU A 124 2.02 -10.02 -9.46
CA LEU A 124 2.16 -10.43 -10.86
C LEU A 124 3.62 -10.42 -11.35
N ILE A 125 4.43 -9.46 -10.91
CA ILE A 125 5.86 -9.40 -11.29
C ILE A 125 6.61 -10.62 -10.75
N ASN A 126 6.34 -11.01 -9.49
CA ASN A 126 6.95 -12.19 -8.90
C ASN A 126 6.48 -13.48 -9.58
N ILE A 127 5.19 -13.54 -9.98
CA ILE A 127 4.63 -14.68 -10.72
C ILE A 127 5.30 -14.83 -12.09
N ILE A 128 5.43 -13.73 -12.84
CA ILE A 128 6.01 -13.74 -14.18
C ILE A 128 7.48 -14.16 -14.13
N ASN A 129 8.21 -13.69 -13.12
CA ASN A 129 9.63 -13.97 -12.97
C ASN A 129 9.94 -15.28 -12.21
N ASP A 130 8.92 -15.95 -11.66
CA ASP A 130 9.05 -17.09 -10.73
C ASP A 130 10.05 -16.83 -9.59
N GLN A 131 10.14 -15.58 -9.16
CA GLN A 131 11.08 -15.12 -8.14
C GLN A 131 10.47 -13.99 -7.32
N GLU A 132 10.77 -13.94 -6.01
CA GLU A 132 10.38 -12.83 -5.13
C GLU A 132 11.31 -11.62 -5.34
N ASN A 133 11.03 -10.83 -6.37
CA ASN A 133 11.72 -9.57 -6.63
C ASN A 133 11.10 -8.41 -5.84
N ILE A 134 9.81 -8.50 -5.58
CA ILE A 134 9.03 -7.54 -4.80
C ILE A 134 8.65 -8.19 -3.48
N PRO A 135 8.97 -7.59 -2.32
CA PRO A 135 8.58 -8.14 -1.02
C PRO A 135 7.07 -8.30 -0.89
N GLU A 136 6.61 -9.47 -0.49
CA GLU A 136 5.20 -9.79 -0.26
C GLU A 136 4.92 -10.09 1.21
N LEU A 137 4.18 -9.20 1.88
CA LEU A 137 3.75 -9.36 3.26
C LEU A 137 2.25 -9.70 3.33
N ILE A 138 1.95 -10.99 3.22
CA ILE A 138 0.60 -11.50 3.03
C ILE A 138 0.09 -12.19 4.29
N LYS A 139 -1.21 -12.10 4.56
CA LYS A 139 -1.91 -12.76 5.69
C LYS A 139 -1.31 -12.38 7.05
N SER A 140 -0.76 -13.36 7.75
CA SER A 140 -0.12 -13.19 9.06
C SER A 140 1.16 -12.38 9.01
N LYS A 141 1.81 -12.28 7.84
CA LYS A 141 3.00 -11.44 7.62
C LYS A 141 2.68 -9.96 7.47
N CYS A 142 1.42 -9.60 7.14
CA CYS A 142 0.97 -8.20 7.02
C CYS A 142 0.77 -7.60 8.42
N THR A 143 1.86 -7.16 9.02
CA THR A 143 1.91 -6.56 10.36
C THR A 143 2.76 -5.29 10.34
N VAL A 144 2.48 -4.38 11.28
CA VAL A 144 3.25 -3.15 11.50
C VAL A 144 4.75 -3.44 11.57
N ASN A 145 5.14 -4.44 12.36
CA ASN A 145 6.55 -4.78 12.56
C ASN A 145 7.24 -5.29 11.28
N ASN A 146 6.57 -6.15 10.52
CA ASN A 146 7.17 -6.69 9.29
C ASN A 146 7.27 -5.64 8.19
N ILE A 147 6.24 -4.79 8.02
CA ILE A 147 6.28 -3.68 7.07
C ILE A 147 7.37 -2.69 7.47
N GLY A 148 7.42 -2.29 8.75
CA GLY A 148 8.41 -1.33 9.22
C GLY A 148 9.86 -1.77 9.04
N LYS A 149 10.14 -3.05 9.19
CA LYS A 149 11.50 -3.60 8.97
C LYS A 149 12.02 -3.46 7.53
N THR A 150 11.14 -3.29 6.55
CA THR A 150 11.56 -3.09 5.15
C THR A 150 12.10 -1.68 4.89
N PHE A 151 11.90 -0.74 5.83
CA PHE A 151 12.39 0.65 5.76
C PHE A 151 13.65 0.92 6.59
N ASN A 152 14.15 -0.07 7.29
CA ASN A 152 15.40 -0.03 8.05
C ASN A 152 16.53 -0.67 7.25
#